data_77b9d50dc26815ebc21305beaa75e1e5
#
_entry.id   77b9d50dc26815ebc21305beaa75e1e5
#
_cell.length_a   1.000
_cell.length_b   1.000
_cell.length_c   1.000
_cell.angle_alpha   90.00
_cell.angle_beta   90.00
_cell.angle_gamma   90.00
#
_symmetry.space_group_name_H-M   'P 1'
#
loop_
_entity.id
_entity.type
_entity.pdbx_description
1 polymer ?
#
loop_
_entity_poly.entity_id
_entity_poly.type
_entity_poly.pdbx_seq_one_letter_code
_entity_poly.pdbx_strand_id
1 'polypeptide(L)'
;MVETRLSVPKTETELAPSEDPLAAPLRLMKLTGVLHCRAEVTAPWGLAIPKIPGSMAIHIVNSGSFYLDIAGQPTLKVGAGSVVLVPHGTEHQLRSAPDVAATPLTDVPVQLITDRYERMTFGGGGDRTSISYCGVRYDPVAAQRLLQALPLVIHIDALAQEHEWLLQTSRFITMEADATRPGSEAIVTRLADIVVVQVIRAWFASAEGQHGWLAALRDRQIGKALVALHNAPSRDWSVAILASEVGMSRSALSARFSELVGQSAMQYLTEWRMQLAREELVETGQTVAALAEKYGYQSEAAFGRAFKRIFGIAPGSARKMRSISG
;
A
#
# COMPACT_ATOMS: atom_id res chain seq x y z
N MET A 1 9.43 -22.54 -42.32
CA MET A 1 9.89 -21.64 -41.26
C MET A 1 9.24 -20.28 -41.52
N VAL A 2 8.22 -19.95 -40.74
CA VAL A 2 7.56 -18.64 -40.82
C VAL A 2 8.03 -17.87 -39.58
N GLU A 3 8.92 -16.91 -39.80
CA GLU A 3 9.32 -15.95 -38.76
C GLU A 3 8.13 -15.03 -38.47
N THR A 4 7.42 -15.28 -37.37
CA THR A 4 6.46 -14.33 -36.83
C THR A 4 7.23 -13.23 -36.10
N ARG A 5 7.57 -12.15 -36.81
CA ARG A 5 8.05 -10.93 -36.18
C ARG A 5 6.91 -10.30 -35.40
N LEU A 6 7.00 -10.38 -34.09
CA LEU A 6 6.21 -9.52 -33.18
C LEU A 6 6.63 -8.07 -33.47
N SER A 7 5.80 -7.34 -34.19
CA SER A 7 5.97 -5.88 -34.35
C SER A 7 5.58 -5.22 -33.05
N VAL A 8 6.55 -4.74 -32.28
CA VAL A 8 6.33 -3.82 -31.17
C VAL A 8 5.85 -2.50 -31.77
N PRO A 9 4.65 -1.98 -31.42
CA PRO A 9 4.21 -0.70 -31.94
C PRO A 9 5.16 0.38 -31.43
N LYS A 10 5.79 1.09 -32.35
CA LYS A 10 6.61 2.27 -32.11
C LYS A 10 5.70 3.52 -32.04
N THR A 11 4.81 3.55 -31.11
CA THR A 11 4.12 4.78 -30.72
C THR A 11 3.83 4.65 -29.23
N GLU A 12 4.33 5.59 -28.45
CA GLU A 12 3.76 5.90 -27.14
C GLU A 12 2.28 6.21 -27.38
N THR A 13 1.44 5.19 -27.37
CA THR A 13 0.01 5.36 -27.28
C THR A 13 -0.19 5.94 -25.90
N GLU A 14 -0.47 7.24 -25.81
CA GLU A 14 -0.97 7.84 -24.58
C GLU A 14 -2.16 7.00 -24.15
N LEU A 15 -1.94 6.19 -23.09
CA LEU A 15 -3.02 5.43 -22.47
C LEU A 15 -4.08 6.45 -22.03
N ALA A 16 -5.34 6.17 -22.35
CA ALA A 16 -6.44 7.01 -21.90
C ALA A 16 -6.29 7.27 -20.39
N PRO A 17 -6.51 8.52 -19.94
CA PRO A 17 -6.39 8.86 -18.53
C PRO A 17 -7.18 7.89 -17.65
N SER A 18 -6.56 7.36 -16.60
CA SER A 18 -7.25 6.48 -15.67
C SER A 18 -8.37 7.25 -14.98
N GLU A 19 -9.57 6.71 -14.98
CA GLU A 19 -10.69 7.22 -14.16
C GLU A 19 -10.67 6.65 -12.73
N ASP A 20 -9.74 5.74 -12.43
CA ASP A 20 -9.58 5.13 -11.11
C ASP A 20 -8.86 6.07 -10.14
N PRO A 21 -9.55 6.61 -9.13
CA PRO A 21 -8.96 7.57 -8.20
C PRO A 21 -7.94 6.93 -7.23
N LEU A 22 -7.95 5.60 -7.06
CA LEU A 22 -7.00 4.88 -6.22
C LEU A 22 -5.72 4.50 -6.98
N ALA A 23 -5.75 4.41 -8.31
CA ALA A 23 -4.63 3.90 -9.10
C ALA A 23 -3.32 4.66 -8.84
N ALA A 24 -3.37 5.99 -8.87
CA ALA A 24 -2.17 6.81 -8.68
C ALA A 24 -1.63 6.76 -7.23
N PRO A 25 -2.44 6.90 -6.16
CA PRO A 25 -1.98 6.71 -4.78
C PRO A 25 -1.38 5.33 -4.52
N LEU A 26 -2.02 4.25 -4.98
CA LEU A 26 -1.52 2.88 -4.79
C LEU A 26 -0.19 2.66 -5.52
N ARG A 27 -0.03 3.18 -6.75
CA ARG A 27 1.22 3.10 -7.50
C ARG A 27 2.37 3.78 -6.77
N LEU A 28 2.14 4.95 -6.18
CA LEU A 28 3.16 5.70 -5.45
C LEU A 28 3.64 5.00 -4.17
N MET A 29 2.85 4.11 -3.59
CA MET A 29 3.26 3.36 -2.39
C MET A 29 4.50 2.51 -2.62
N LYS A 30 4.77 2.07 -3.87
CA LYS A 30 5.91 1.21 -4.23
C LYS A 30 6.00 -0.01 -3.32
N LEU A 31 4.90 -0.76 -3.27
CA LEU A 31 4.83 -1.97 -2.47
C LEU A 31 5.92 -2.96 -2.90
N THR A 32 6.56 -3.58 -1.93
CA THR A 32 7.56 -4.63 -2.15
C THR A 32 7.44 -5.66 -1.06
N GLY A 33 6.99 -6.85 -1.38
CA GLY A 33 7.01 -7.99 -0.47
C GLY A 33 8.44 -8.31 -0.07
N VAL A 34 8.69 -8.50 1.23
CA VAL A 34 10.04 -8.71 1.77
C VAL A 34 10.21 -10.00 2.53
N LEU A 35 9.13 -10.56 3.04
CA LEU A 35 9.15 -11.79 3.82
C LEU A 35 7.83 -12.53 3.65
N HIS A 36 7.91 -13.84 3.49
CA HIS A 36 6.80 -14.77 3.65
C HIS A 36 7.14 -15.77 4.76
N CYS A 37 6.20 -16.01 5.66
CA CYS A 37 6.33 -17.05 6.69
C CYS A 37 5.09 -17.95 6.70
N ARG A 38 5.29 -19.26 6.62
CA ARG A 38 4.26 -20.26 6.86
C ARG A 38 4.33 -20.70 8.30
N ALA A 39 3.36 -20.31 9.11
CA ALA A 39 3.24 -20.69 10.51
C ALA A 39 2.23 -21.83 10.68
N GLU A 40 2.69 -22.95 11.24
CA GLU A 40 1.89 -24.08 11.67
C GLU A 40 1.95 -24.14 13.18
N VAL A 41 0.90 -23.66 13.84
CA VAL A 41 0.88 -23.49 15.30
C VAL A 41 -0.20 -24.35 15.94
N THR A 42 0.06 -24.81 17.19
CA THR A 42 -0.86 -25.68 17.93
C THR A 42 -1.18 -25.10 19.29
N ALA A 43 -2.46 -25.04 19.68
CA ALA A 43 -2.89 -24.45 20.96
C ALA A 43 -2.28 -25.19 22.17
N PRO A 44 -1.96 -24.51 23.31
CA PRO A 44 -1.93 -23.07 23.44
C PRO A 44 -0.72 -22.45 22.77
N TRP A 45 -0.88 -21.33 22.08
CA TRP A 45 0.19 -20.56 21.46
C TRP A 45 -0.15 -19.07 21.46
N GLY A 46 0.86 -18.22 21.48
CA GLY A 46 0.76 -16.77 21.33
C GLY A 46 2.05 -16.21 20.74
N LEU A 47 1.94 -15.30 19.78
CA LEU A 47 3.03 -14.62 19.11
C LEU A 47 2.90 -13.13 19.30
N ALA A 48 3.97 -12.46 19.75
CA ALA A 48 4.08 -11.02 19.80
C ALA A 48 4.91 -10.51 18.62
N ILE A 49 4.26 -9.85 17.67
CA ILE A 49 4.90 -9.28 16.49
C ILE A 49 5.32 -7.85 16.83
N PRO A 50 6.60 -7.50 16.71
CA PRO A 50 7.09 -6.17 17.07
C PRO A 50 6.64 -5.12 16.08
N LYS A 51 6.73 -3.85 16.46
CA LYS A 51 6.54 -2.72 15.54
C LYS A 51 7.63 -2.74 14.45
N ILE A 52 7.20 -2.73 13.18
CA ILE A 52 8.09 -2.71 12.01
C ILE A 52 7.75 -1.48 11.15
N PRO A 53 8.36 -0.30 11.40
CA PRO A 53 8.07 0.91 10.67
C PRO A 53 8.33 0.77 9.15
N GLY A 54 7.48 1.37 8.33
CA GLY A 54 7.62 1.32 6.87
C GLY A 54 7.21 -0.01 6.25
N SER A 55 6.49 -0.85 7.01
CA SER A 55 5.97 -2.13 6.50
C SER A 55 4.50 -2.31 6.85
N MET A 56 3.85 -3.21 6.12
CA MET A 56 2.53 -3.76 6.39
C MET A 56 2.67 -5.24 6.74
N ALA A 57 1.84 -5.73 7.65
CA ALA A 57 1.71 -7.15 7.95
C ALA A 57 0.41 -7.70 7.38
N ILE A 58 0.50 -8.78 6.62
CA ILE A 58 -0.66 -9.52 6.11
C ILE A 58 -0.69 -10.86 6.81
N HIS A 59 -1.84 -11.22 7.39
CA HIS A 59 -2.10 -12.54 7.95
C HIS A 59 -3.24 -13.19 7.18
N ILE A 60 -2.97 -14.33 6.56
CA ILE A 60 -3.94 -15.15 5.84
C ILE A 60 -4.18 -16.40 6.66
N VAL A 61 -5.41 -16.64 7.11
CA VAL A 61 -5.77 -17.83 7.88
C VAL A 61 -6.15 -18.97 6.94
N ASN A 62 -5.25 -19.92 6.78
CA ASN A 62 -5.47 -21.06 5.91
C ASN A 62 -6.39 -22.11 6.56
N SER A 63 -6.24 -22.32 7.88
CA SER A 63 -7.12 -23.21 8.70
C SER A 63 -7.04 -22.81 10.17
N GLY A 64 -8.06 -23.19 10.95
CA GLY A 64 -8.15 -22.84 12.38
C GLY A 64 -8.59 -21.40 12.60
N SER A 65 -8.19 -20.82 13.72
CA SER A 65 -8.51 -19.42 14.08
C SER A 65 -7.50 -18.89 15.10
N PHE A 66 -7.47 -17.54 15.22
CA PHE A 66 -6.71 -16.87 16.28
C PHE A 66 -7.44 -15.61 16.76
N TYR A 67 -6.97 -15.06 17.86
CA TYR A 67 -7.34 -13.77 18.40
C TYR A 67 -6.22 -12.77 18.09
N LEU A 68 -6.58 -11.65 17.46
CA LEU A 68 -5.67 -10.53 17.18
C LEU A 68 -5.89 -9.44 18.21
N ASP A 69 -4.82 -9.03 18.88
CA ASP A 69 -4.81 -7.91 19.81
C ASP A 69 -3.87 -6.80 19.33
N ILE A 70 -4.41 -5.60 19.22
CA ILE A 70 -3.67 -4.35 18.97
C ILE A 70 -4.06 -3.35 20.05
N ALA A 71 -3.07 -2.66 20.61
CA ALA A 71 -3.31 -1.66 21.64
C ALA A 71 -4.35 -0.62 21.19
N GLY A 72 -5.35 -0.37 22.02
CA GLY A 72 -6.42 0.59 21.73
C GLY A 72 -7.52 0.09 20.78
N GLN A 73 -7.51 -1.19 20.40
CA GLN A 73 -8.56 -1.82 19.60
C GLN A 73 -9.21 -2.98 20.36
N PRO A 74 -10.48 -3.29 20.09
CA PRO A 74 -11.10 -4.52 20.60
C PRO A 74 -10.37 -5.75 20.05
N THR A 75 -10.25 -6.82 20.87
CA THR A 75 -9.74 -8.10 20.43
C THR A 75 -10.60 -8.65 19.29
N LEU A 76 -9.98 -9.00 18.18
CA LEU A 76 -10.63 -9.51 16.99
C LEU A 76 -10.41 -11.02 16.86
N LYS A 77 -11.48 -11.82 16.77
CA LYS A 77 -11.40 -13.23 16.42
C LYS A 77 -11.36 -13.38 14.91
N VAL A 78 -10.32 -14.05 14.39
CA VAL A 78 -10.07 -14.24 12.96
C VAL A 78 -10.10 -15.72 12.64
N GLY A 79 -10.98 -16.14 11.74
CA GLY A 79 -11.18 -17.54 11.35
C GLY A 79 -10.56 -17.90 9.99
N ALA A 80 -10.61 -19.20 9.68
CA ALA A 80 -10.14 -19.71 8.39
C ALA A 80 -10.80 -19.00 7.21
N GLY A 81 -10.02 -18.71 6.16
CA GLY A 81 -10.46 -17.96 4.99
C GLY A 81 -10.45 -16.45 5.17
N SER A 82 -10.05 -15.94 6.33
CA SER A 82 -9.91 -14.49 6.56
C SER A 82 -8.52 -13.99 6.17
N VAL A 83 -8.47 -12.74 5.74
CA VAL A 83 -7.24 -11.97 5.53
C VAL A 83 -7.26 -10.73 6.42
N VAL A 84 -6.20 -10.55 7.17
CA VAL A 84 -6.00 -9.36 8.02
C VAL A 84 -4.80 -8.58 7.51
N LEU A 85 -4.98 -7.27 7.32
CA LEU A 85 -3.91 -6.32 7.02
C LEU A 85 -3.71 -5.38 8.22
N VAL A 86 -2.46 -5.27 8.71
CA VAL A 86 -2.00 -4.27 9.68
C VAL A 86 -1.13 -3.25 8.92
N PRO A 87 -1.72 -2.13 8.43
CA PRO A 87 -1.08 -1.29 7.41
C PRO A 87 0.04 -0.40 7.93
N HIS A 88 0.11 -0.16 9.26
CA HIS A 88 1.07 0.78 9.86
C HIS A 88 2.31 0.11 10.45
N GLY A 89 2.47 -1.20 10.26
CA GLY A 89 3.52 -1.97 10.94
C GLY A 89 3.41 -1.89 12.47
N THR A 90 2.21 -1.72 12.99
CA THR A 90 1.93 -1.61 14.43
C THR A 90 2.22 -2.93 15.11
N GLU A 91 2.80 -2.88 16.31
CA GLU A 91 2.95 -4.06 17.16
C GLU A 91 1.59 -4.69 17.44
N HIS A 92 1.53 -6.02 17.42
CA HIS A 92 0.30 -6.75 17.64
C HIS A 92 0.58 -8.17 18.11
N GLN A 93 -0.44 -8.81 18.67
CA GLN A 93 -0.33 -10.17 19.16
C GLN A 93 -1.35 -11.07 18.48
N LEU A 94 -0.92 -12.29 18.16
CA LEU A 94 -1.79 -13.37 17.69
C LEU A 94 -1.80 -14.45 18.75
N ARG A 95 -3.00 -14.91 19.17
CA ARG A 95 -3.13 -15.91 20.24
C ARG A 95 -4.20 -16.95 19.91
N SER A 96 -3.98 -18.18 20.37
CA SER A 96 -4.99 -19.25 20.28
C SER A 96 -6.21 -18.99 21.17
N ALA A 97 -6.03 -18.26 22.29
CA ALA A 97 -7.10 -17.80 23.19
C ALA A 97 -6.67 -16.47 23.84
N PRO A 98 -7.63 -15.62 24.31
CA PRO A 98 -7.34 -14.28 24.84
C PRO A 98 -6.42 -14.26 26.06
N ASP A 99 -6.41 -15.30 26.86
CA ASP A 99 -5.66 -15.46 28.10
C ASP A 99 -4.27 -16.11 27.93
N VAL A 100 -3.94 -16.55 26.72
CA VAL A 100 -2.64 -17.15 26.42
C VAL A 100 -1.56 -16.06 26.32
N ALA A 101 -0.43 -16.27 27.00
CA ALA A 101 0.72 -15.38 26.89
C ALA A 101 1.33 -15.40 25.48
N ALA A 102 1.75 -14.24 25.00
CA ALA A 102 2.41 -14.14 23.69
C ALA A 102 3.94 -14.18 23.85
N THR A 103 4.60 -15.06 23.11
CA THR A 103 6.05 -15.15 23.00
C THR A 103 6.55 -14.15 21.97
N PRO A 104 7.61 -13.36 22.24
CA PRO A 104 8.22 -12.51 21.23
C PRO A 104 8.58 -13.30 19.98
N LEU A 105 8.28 -12.74 18.79
CA LEU A 105 8.55 -13.42 17.51
C LEU A 105 10.05 -13.80 17.37
N THR A 106 10.95 -12.98 17.93
CA THR A 106 12.40 -13.21 17.94
C THR A 106 12.83 -14.46 18.71
N ASP A 107 11.99 -14.93 19.64
CA ASP A 107 12.29 -16.05 20.53
C ASP A 107 11.69 -17.37 20.00
N VAL A 108 10.94 -17.29 18.90
CA VAL A 108 10.34 -18.47 18.28
C VAL A 108 11.26 -19.01 17.18
N PRO A 109 11.60 -20.30 17.20
CA PRO A 109 12.47 -20.89 16.18
C PRO A 109 11.77 -20.90 14.81
N VAL A 110 12.48 -20.47 13.79
CA VAL A 110 12.06 -20.53 12.40
C VAL A 110 13.04 -21.36 11.58
N GLN A 111 12.52 -22.09 10.60
CA GLN A 111 13.32 -22.74 9.58
C GLN A 111 13.39 -21.81 8.36
N LEU A 112 14.58 -21.31 8.06
CA LEU A 112 14.82 -20.53 6.86
C LEU A 112 14.80 -21.46 5.65
N ILE A 113 13.91 -21.21 4.70
CA ILE A 113 13.80 -21.95 3.43
C ILE A 113 14.57 -21.21 2.33
N THR A 114 14.37 -19.89 2.24
CA THR A 114 15.14 -18.94 1.43
C THR A 114 15.36 -17.65 2.24
N ASP A 115 16.08 -16.68 1.69
CA ASP A 115 16.31 -15.37 2.36
C ASP A 115 15.01 -14.62 2.68
N ARG A 116 13.90 -14.99 2.03
CA ARG A 116 12.59 -14.32 2.17
C ARG A 116 11.44 -15.26 2.48
N TYR A 117 11.72 -16.56 2.67
CA TYR A 117 10.71 -17.55 3.03
C TYR A 117 11.12 -18.34 4.26
N GLU A 118 10.27 -18.29 5.26
CA GLU A 118 10.45 -18.98 6.54
C GLU A 118 9.29 -19.95 6.80
N ARG A 119 9.58 -21.01 7.51
CA ARG A 119 8.58 -21.92 8.08
C ARG A 119 8.71 -21.92 9.58
N MET A 120 7.59 -21.77 10.27
CA MET A 120 7.49 -21.78 11.72
C MET A 120 6.61 -22.95 12.17
N THR A 121 7.08 -23.69 13.18
CA THR A 121 6.27 -24.69 13.87
C THR A 121 6.41 -24.43 15.36
N PHE A 122 5.29 -24.15 16.04
CA PHE A 122 5.29 -23.69 17.42
C PHE A 122 3.98 -24.04 18.12
N GLY A 123 4.01 -24.25 19.46
CA GLY A 123 2.81 -24.38 20.29
C GLY A 123 2.78 -25.60 21.21
N GLY A 124 1.63 -25.82 21.86
CA GLY A 124 1.44 -26.78 22.93
C GLY A 124 0.88 -28.16 22.54
N GLY A 125 0.65 -28.42 21.24
CA GLY A 125 0.19 -29.74 20.74
C GLY A 125 -1.33 -29.94 20.67
N GLY A 126 -2.12 -28.90 20.97
CA GLY A 126 -3.59 -28.94 20.82
C GLY A 126 -4.08 -28.59 19.42
N ASP A 127 -5.23 -27.89 19.31
CA ASP A 127 -5.85 -27.52 18.05
C ASP A 127 -4.90 -26.77 17.12
N ARG A 128 -4.88 -27.17 15.86
CA ARG A 128 -3.95 -26.64 14.85
C ARG A 128 -4.52 -25.40 14.16
N THR A 129 -3.68 -24.39 14.00
CA THR A 129 -3.94 -23.21 13.17
C THR A 129 -2.81 -23.03 12.18
N SER A 130 -3.16 -22.78 10.92
CA SER A 130 -2.23 -22.54 9.82
C SER A 130 -2.40 -21.12 9.30
N ILE A 131 -1.30 -20.36 9.32
CA ILE A 131 -1.29 -18.93 8.95
C ILE A 131 -0.17 -18.71 7.94
N SER A 132 -0.49 -18.00 6.85
CA SER A 132 0.52 -17.40 5.97
C SER A 132 0.70 -15.93 6.35
N TYR A 133 1.90 -15.56 6.71
CA TYR A 133 2.31 -14.17 6.96
C TYR A 133 3.06 -13.63 5.75
N CYS A 134 2.74 -12.40 5.34
CA CYS A 134 3.53 -11.68 4.35
C CYS A 134 3.86 -10.29 4.91
N GLY A 135 5.16 -9.96 4.95
CA GLY A 135 5.66 -8.62 5.21
C GLY A 135 5.81 -7.85 3.90
N VAL A 136 5.23 -6.66 3.81
CA VAL A 136 5.31 -5.81 2.62
C VAL A 136 5.82 -4.43 3.01
N ARG A 137 6.93 -3.99 2.41
CA ARG A 137 7.44 -2.63 2.56
C ARG A 137 6.75 -1.66 1.62
N TYR A 138 6.72 -0.41 2.01
CA TYR A 138 6.22 0.70 1.20
C TYR A 138 7.13 1.93 1.35
N ASP A 139 7.02 2.90 0.43
CA ASP A 139 7.65 4.21 0.60
C ASP A 139 6.85 5.04 1.63
N PRO A 140 7.38 5.28 2.85
CA PRO A 140 6.61 5.93 3.93
C PRO A 140 6.18 7.35 3.58
N VAL A 141 6.97 8.05 2.77
CA VAL A 141 6.68 9.44 2.37
C VAL A 141 5.56 9.44 1.32
N ALA A 142 5.67 8.59 0.32
CA ALA A 142 4.67 8.50 -0.74
C ALA A 142 3.33 7.90 -0.25
N ALA A 143 3.39 6.92 0.67
CA ALA A 143 2.21 6.28 1.23
C ALA A 143 1.51 7.10 2.32
N GLN A 144 2.14 8.14 2.86
CA GLN A 144 1.69 8.86 4.06
C GLN A 144 0.20 9.20 4.05
N ARG A 145 -0.29 9.80 2.95
CA ARG A 145 -1.69 10.25 2.85
C ARG A 145 -2.67 9.07 2.84
N LEU A 146 -2.35 8.01 2.10
CA LEU A 146 -3.19 6.83 2.07
C LEU A 146 -3.19 6.13 3.43
N LEU A 147 -2.03 5.98 4.06
CA LEU A 147 -1.91 5.36 5.38
C LEU A 147 -2.69 6.12 6.45
N GLN A 148 -2.64 7.46 6.46
CA GLN A 148 -3.42 8.26 7.41
C GLN A 148 -4.93 8.02 7.30
N ALA A 149 -5.40 7.57 6.16
CA ALA A 149 -6.80 7.24 5.92
C ALA A 149 -7.15 5.78 6.24
N LEU A 150 -6.15 4.88 6.39
CA LEU A 150 -6.38 3.48 6.73
C LEU A 150 -6.51 3.29 8.25
N PRO A 151 -7.38 2.37 8.72
CA PRO A 151 -7.46 2.00 10.13
C PRO A 151 -6.21 1.24 10.60
N LEU A 152 -6.11 0.95 11.90
CA LEU A 152 -5.03 0.13 12.43
C LEU A 152 -5.08 -1.32 11.94
N VAL A 153 -6.27 -1.82 11.64
CA VAL A 153 -6.53 -3.18 11.15
C VAL A 153 -7.63 -3.14 10.08
N ILE A 154 -7.40 -3.86 9.00
CA ILE A 154 -8.43 -4.20 8.02
C ILE A 154 -8.62 -5.71 8.06
N HIS A 155 -9.84 -6.16 8.33
CA HIS A 155 -10.23 -7.57 8.33
C HIS A 155 -11.21 -7.83 7.19
N ILE A 156 -10.87 -8.77 6.32
CA ILE A 156 -11.71 -9.19 5.19
C ILE A 156 -11.99 -10.68 5.32
N ASP A 157 -13.26 -11.06 5.34
CA ASP A 157 -13.67 -12.45 5.17
C ASP A 157 -13.60 -12.80 3.68
N ALA A 158 -12.55 -13.53 3.28
CA ALA A 158 -12.34 -13.90 1.90
C ALA A 158 -13.24 -15.07 1.45
N LEU A 159 -14.00 -15.68 2.35
CA LEU A 159 -15.01 -16.69 2.00
C LEU A 159 -16.31 -16.05 1.49
N ALA A 160 -16.53 -14.76 1.74
CA ALA A 160 -17.65 -14.05 1.16
C ALA A 160 -17.54 -14.02 -0.37
N GLN A 161 -18.67 -14.26 -1.07
CA GLN A 161 -18.70 -14.37 -2.55
C GLN A 161 -18.09 -13.13 -3.24
N GLU A 162 -18.27 -11.96 -2.68
CA GLU A 162 -17.72 -10.69 -3.19
C GLU A 162 -16.19 -10.61 -3.10
N HIS A 163 -15.55 -11.51 -2.33
CA HIS A 163 -14.10 -11.55 -2.11
C HIS A 163 -13.43 -12.82 -2.66
N GLU A 164 -14.10 -13.56 -3.55
CA GLU A 164 -13.56 -14.80 -4.13
C GLU A 164 -12.17 -14.61 -4.76
N TRP A 165 -11.93 -13.49 -5.42
CA TRP A 165 -10.64 -13.13 -6.00
C TRP A 165 -9.52 -13.04 -4.94
N LEU A 166 -9.82 -12.56 -3.72
CA LEU A 166 -8.86 -12.51 -2.60
C LEU A 166 -8.57 -13.93 -2.10
N LEU A 167 -9.60 -14.76 -1.97
CA LEU A 167 -9.45 -16.16 -1.61
C LEU A 167 -8.57 -16.93 -2.60
N GLN A 168 -8.79 -16.75 -3.90
CA GLN A 168 -7.97 -17.39 -4.94
C GLN A 168 -6.51 -16.92 -4.90
N THR A 169 -6.26 -15.61 -4.72
CA THR A 169 -4.91 -15.09 -4.59
C THR A 169 -4.21 -15.66 -3.36
N SER A 170 -4.92 -15.73 -2.21
CA SER A 170 -4.40 -16.31 -0.97
C SER A 170 -4.05 -17.78 -1.10
N ARG A 171 -4.89 -18.57 -1.77
CA ARG A 171 -4.61 -19.97 -2.09
C ARG A 171 -3.38 -20.13 -2.99
N PHE A 172 -3.24 -19.23 -3.98
CA PHE A 172 -2.10 -19.31 -4.89
C PHE A 172 -0.79 -18.96 -4.16
N ILE A 173 -0.77 -17.98 -3.26
CA ILE A 173 0.38 -17.72 -2.38
C ILE A 173 0.77 -18.99 -1.63
N THR A 174 -0.20 -19.65 -0.99
CA THR A 174 0.05 -20.86 -0.20
C THR A 174 0.61 -21.99 -1.07
N MET A 175 0.00 -22.26 -2.22
CA MET A 175 0.44 -23.30 -3.14
C MET A 175 1.85 -23.03 -3.68
N GLU A 176 2.15 -21.81 -4.04
CA GLU A 176 3.44 -21.42 -4.60
C GLU A 176 4.56 -21.49 -3.54
N ALA A 177 4.26 -21.03 -2.31
CA ALA A 177 5.19 -21.12 -1.19
C ALA A 177 5.49 -22.58 -0.81
N ASP A 178 4.48 -23.47 -0.79
CA ASP A 178 4.67 -24.88 -0.45
C ASP A 178 5.44 -25.64 -1.54
N ALA A 179 5.31 -25.24 -2.80
CA ALA A 179 5.94 -25.91 -3.93
C ALA A 179 7.47 -25.73 -4.00
N THR A 180 8.03 -24.70 -3.38
CA THR A 180 9.47 -24.38 -3.36
C THR A 180 10.18 -24.50 -4.72
N ARG A 181 9.49 -24.10 -5.81
CA ARG A 181 10.02 -24.17 -7.17
C ARG A 181 10.98 -23.01 -7.44
N PRO A 182 11.91 -23.12 -8.41
CA PRO A 182 12.67 -21.98 -8.88
C PRO A 182 11.73 -20.82 -9.27
N GLY A 183 11.93 -19.65 -8.68
CA GLY A 183 11.09 -18.47 -8.92
C GLY A 183 9.87 -18.33 -7.99
N SER A 184 9.53 -19.31 -7.15
CA SER A 184 8.41 -19.22 -6.20
C SER A 184 8.49 -18.01 -5.30
N GLU A 185 9.67 -17.67 -4.78
CA GLU A 185 9.87 -16.48 -3.94
C GLU A 185 9.47 -15.19 -4.66
N ALA A 186 9.87 -15.04 -5.93
CA ALA A 186 9.52 -13.87 -6.73
C ALA A 186 8.01 -13.78 -6.97
N ILE A 187 7.34 -14.91 -7.20
CA ILE A 187 5.88 -14.97 -7.39
C ILE A 187 5.17 -14.60 -6.08
N VAL A 188 5.52 -15.24 -4.96
CA VAL A 188 4.89 -14.97 -3.66
C VAL A 188 5.05 -13.50 -3.24
N THR A 189 6.24 -12.93 -3.45
CA THR A 189 6.52 -11.51 -3.19
C THR A 189 5.56 -10.60 -3.97
N ARG A 190 5.36 -10.86 -5.28
CA ARG A 190 4.44 -10.05 -6.12
C ARG A 190 2.97 -10.27 -5.76
N LEU A 191 2.61 -11.49 -5.39
CA LEU A 191 1.25 -11.79 -4.93
C LEU A 191 0.93 -11.08 -3.61
N ALA A 192 1.90 -10.95 -2.69
CA ALA A 192 1.74 -10.19 -1.46
C ALA A 192 1.41 -8.71 -1.75
N ASP A 193 2.11 -8.07 -2.72
CA ASP A 193 1.80 -6.71 -3.15
C ASP A 193 0.36 -6.62 -3.69
N ILE A 194 -0.06 -7.60 -4.48
CA ILE A 194 -1.43 -7.67 -5.03
C ILE A 194 -2.46 -7.81 -3.89
N VAL A 195 -2.21 -8.65 -2.88
CA VAL A 195 -3.11 -8.81 -1.73
C VAL A 195 -3.29 -7.50 -0.97
N VAL A 196 -2.23 -6.72 -0.74
CA VAL A 196 -2.37 -5.39 -0.12
C VAL A 196 -3.33 -4.52 -0.92
N VAL A 197 -3.13 -4.42 -2.25
CA VAL A 197 -4.00 -3.62 -3.12
C VAL A 197 -5.45 -4.13 -3.06
N GLN A 198 -5.64 -5.44 -3.09
CA GLN A 198 -6.96 -6.06 -3.03
C GLN A 198 -7.66 -5.75 -1.70
N VAL A 199 -6.99 -5.90 -0.56
CA VAL A 199 -7.54 -5.62 0.77
C VAL A 199 -7.90 -4.15 0.91
N ILE A 200 -7.04 -3.23 0.46
CA ILE A 200 -7.32 -1.80 0.47
C ILE A 200 -8.55 -1.47 -0.41
N ARG A 201 -8.68 -2.09 -1.59
CA ARG A 201 -9.85 -1.91 -2.47
C ARG A 201 -11.14 -2.44 -1.83
N ALA A 202 -11.10 -3.63 -1.22
CA ALA A 202 -12.26 -4.20 -0.52
C ALA A 202 -12.69 -3.28 0.64
N TRP A 203 -11.74 -2.83 1.44
CA TRP A 203 -12.02 -1.91 2.52
C TRP A 203 -12.54 -0.55 2.01
N PHE A 204 -11.94 0.00 0.97
CA PHE A 204 -12.43 1.22 0.33
C PHE A 204 -13.88 1.06 -0.19
N ALA A 205 -14.27 -0.11 -0.66
CA ALA A 205 -15.63 -0.39 -1.12
C ALA A 205 -16.64 -0.53 0.04
N SER A 206 -16.18 -0.87 1.25
CA SER A 206 -17.03 -1.06 2.42
C SER A 206 -17.59 0.28 2.98
N ALA A 207 -18.57 0.17 3.90
CA ALA A 207 -19.10 1.33 4.60
C ALA A 207 -18.05 2.02 5.51
N GLU A 208 -17.12 1.27 6.05
CA GLU A 208 -16.07 1.77 6.93
C GLU A 208 -15.06 2.67 6.19
N GLY A 209 -14.79 2.40 4.91
CA GLY A 209 -13.89 3.17 4.05
C GLY A 209 -14.46 4.51 3.55
N GLN A 210 -15.56 5.01 4.12
CA GLN A 210 -16.29 6.19 3.62
C GLN A 210 -15.91 7.51 4.29
N HIS A 211 -14.82 7.57 5.06
CA HIS A 211 -14.44 8.74 5.84
C HIS A 211 -13.12 9.37 5.38
N GLY A 212 -12.94 10.65 5.71
CA GLY A 212 -11.71 11.39 5.46
C GLY A 212 -11.36 11.53 3.96
N TRP A 213 -10.07 11.52 3.65
CA TRP A 213 -9.56 11.70 2.28
C TRP A 213 -10.08 10.65 1.29
N LEU A 214 -10.36 9.41 1.74
CA LEU A 214 -10.93 8.38 0.86
C LEU A 214 -12.37 8.69 0.46
N ALA A 215 -13.14 9.39 1.29
CA ALA A 215 -14.45 9.89 0.90
C ALA A 215 -14.35 10.88 -0.28
N ALA A 216 -13.28 11.70 -0.32
CA ALA A 216 -13.03 12.60 -1.44
C ALA A 216 -12.83 11.85 -2.76
N LEU A 217 -12.18 10.68 -2.75
CA LEU A 217 -12.00 9.86 -3.95
C LEU A 217 -13.33 9.28 -4.49
N ARG A 218 -14.33 9.10 -3.62
CA ARG A 218 -15.66 8.60 -3.99
C ARG A 218 -16.64 9.71 -4.35
N ASP A 219 -16.37 10.94 -3.92
CA ASP A 219 -17.20 12.07 -4.29
C ASP A 219 -17.16 12.27 -5.82
N ARG A 220 -18.32 12.39 -6.44
CA ARG A 220 -18.43 12.42 -7.90
C ARG A 220 -17.62 13.55 -8.55
N GLN A 221 -17.56 14.72 -7.93
CA GLN A 221 -16.90 15.89 -8.49
C GLN A 221 -15.48 16.04 -7.96
N ILE A 222 -15.26 15.83 -6.66
CA ILE A 222 -13.93 15.92 -6.06
C ILE A 222 -13.05 14.73 -6.49
N GLY A 223 -13.62 13.53 -6.62
CA GLY A 223 -12.92 12.37 -7.19
C GLY A 223 -12.44 12.64 -8.62
N LYS A 224 -13.29 13.23 -9.49
CA LYS A 224 -12.88 13.68 -10.82
C LYS A 224 -11.79 14.75 -10.78
N ALA A 225 -11.88 15.71 -9.85
CA ALA A 225 -10.85 16.71 -9.66
C ALA A 225 -9.50 16.10 -9.27
N LEU A 226 -9.50 15.15 -8.34
CA LEU A 226 -8.30 14.43 -7.94
C LEU A 226 -7.70 13.62 -9.09
N VAL A 227 -8.54 12.91 -9.84
CA VAL A 227 -8.12 12.17 -11.04
C VAL A 227 -7.51 13.11 -12.09
N ALA A 228 -8.11 14.25 -12.36
CA ALA A 228 -7.59 15.24 -13.31
C ALA A 228 -6.21 15.77 -12.88
N LEU A 229 -6.03 16.08 -11.58
CA LEU A 229 -4.75 16.52 -11.01
C LEU A 229 -3.70 15.41 -11.08
N HIS A 230 -4.07 14.14 -10.82
CA HIS A 230 -3.16 12.99 -10.87
C HIS A 230 -2.69 12.68 -12.29
N ASN A 231 -3.60 12.74 -13.27
CA ASN A 231 -3.30 12.38 -14.66
C ASN A 231 -2.50 13.46 -15.39
N ALA A 232 -2.68 14.74 -15.04
CA ALA A 232 -1.99 15.85 -15.68
C ALA A 232 -1.33 16.80 -14.66
N PRO A 233 -0.39 16.30 -13.84
CA PRO A 233 0.21 17.11 -12.77
C PRO A 233 1.01 18.31 -13.29
N SER A 234 1.57 18.22 -14.49
CA SER A 234 2.38 19.29 -15.10
C SER A 234 1.54 20.40 -15.76
N ARG A 235 0.23 20.16 -15.99
CA ARG A 235 -0.67 21.16 -16.57
C ARG A 235 -0.76 22.39 -15.67
N ASP A 236 -0.87 23.57 -16.28
CA ASP A 236 -1.06 24.84 -15.54
C ASP A 236 -2.48 24.92 -14.97
N TRP A 237 -2.67 24.29 -13.82
CA TRP A 237 -3.94 24.25 -13.12
C TRP A 237 -4.18 25.51 -12.30
N SER A 238 -5.39 26.03 -12.41
CA SER A 238 -5.97 27.00 -11.48
C SER A 238 -7.29 26.47 -10.90
N VAL A 239 -7.75 27.04 -9.79
CA VAL A 239 -9.07 26.70 -9.24
C VAL A 239 -10.18 26.90 -10.28
N ALA A 240 -10.03 27.90 -11.17
CA ALA A 240 -11.00 28.18 -12.24
C ALA A 240 -11.05 27.05 -13.28
N ILE A 241 -9.87 26.62 -13.74
CA ILE A 241 -9.76 25.55 -14.75
C ILE A 241 -10.28 24.23 -14.14
N LEU A 242 -9.86 23.90 -12.92
CA LEU A 242 -10.29 22.67 -12.25
C LEU A 242 -11.80 22.67 -11.99
N ALA A 243 -12.39 23.79 -11.57
CA ALA A 243 -13.82 23.92 -11.36
C ALA A 243 -14.61 23.71 -12.65
N SER A 244 -14.15 24.29 -13.77
CA SER A 244 -14.73 24.08 -15.11
C SER A 244 -14.65 22.61 -15.53
N GLU A 245 -13.51 21.95 -15.30
CA GLU A 245 -13.27 20.53 -15.64
C GLU A 245 -14.29 19.58 -14.97
N VAL A 246 -14.69 19.90 -13.73
CA VAL A 246 -15.60 19.04 -12.95
C VAL A 246 -17.04 19.56 -12.88
N GLY A 247 -17.35 20.63 -13.62
CA GLY A 247 -18.69 21.22 -13.67
C GLY A 247 -19.15 21.87 -12.36
N MET A 248 -18.23 22.58 -11.65
CA MET A 248 -18.52 23.28 -10.39
C MET A 248 -18.22 24.78 -10.52
N SER A 249 -18.82 25.59 -9.64
CA SER A 249 -18.34 26.96 -9.43
C SER A 249 -17.02 26.93 -8.64
N ARG A 250 -16.20 28.00 -8.78
CA ARG A 250 -14.92 28.13 -8.04
C ARG A 250 -15.11 28.05 -6.53
N SER A 251 -16.13 28.71 -6.00
CA SER A 251 -16.43 28.71 -4.56
C SER A 251 -16.89 27.35 -4.08
N ALA A 252 -17.77 26.69 -4.84
CA ALA A 252 -18.25 25.35 -4.50
C ALA A 252 -17.11 24.32 -4.52
N LEU A 253 -16.25 24.34 -5.55
CA LEU A 253 -15.07 23.46 -5.60
C LEU A 253 -14.15 23.72 -4.41
N SER A 254 -13.80 24.99 -4.13
CA SER A 254 -12.87 25.31 -3.04
C SER A 254 -13.40 24.86 -1.68
N ALA A 255 -14.67 25.11 -1.38
CA ALA A 255 -15.30 24.69 -0.14
C ALA A 255 -15.33 23.15 -0.01
N ARG A 256 -15.89 22.47 -1.03
CA ARG A 256 -16.06 21.01 -1.01
C ARG A 256 -14.72 20.27 -1.02
N PHE A 257 -13.76 20.74 -1.81
CA PHE A 257 -12.41 20.14 -1.83
C PHE A 257 -11.72 20.28 -0.47
N SER A 258 -11.76 21.46 0.15
CA SER A 258 -11.16 21.68 1.47
C SER A 258 -11.87 20.88 2.56
N GLU A 259 -13.19 20.74 2.50
CA GLU A 259 -13.97 19.92 3.44
C GLU A 259 -13.54 18.45 3.39
N LEU A 260 -13.45 17.86 2.19
CA LEU A 260 -13.19 16.43 2.04
C LEU A 260 -11.70 16.07 2.07
N VAL A 261 -10.83 16.93 1.50
CA VAL A 261 -9.38 16.66 1.37
C VAL A 261 -8.58 17.25 2.54
N GLY A 262 -9.17 18.20 3.30
CA GLY A 262 -8.51 18.86 4.41
C GLY A 262 -7.57 20.00 4.01
N GLN A 263 -7.49 20.34 2.71
CA GLN A 263 -6.63 21.43 2.18
C GLN A 263 -7.13 21.92 0.83
N SER A 264 -6.57 23.04 0.34
CA SER A 264 -6.96 23.55 -0.98
C SER A 264 -6.44 22.67 -2.13
N ALA A 265 -7.14 22.69 -3.28
CA ALA A 265 -6.75 21.90 -4.45
C ALA A 265 -5.34 22.26 -4.97
N MET A 266 -4.92 23.52 -4.89
CA MET A 266 -3.59 23.95 -5.33
C MET A 266 -2.48 23.54 -4.37
N GLN A 267 -2.75 23.48 -3.06
CA GLN A 267 -1.82 22.90 -2.09
C GLN A 267 -1.67 21.40 -2.32
N TYR A 268 -2.79 20.69 -2.53
CA TYR A 268 -2.78 19.27 -2.88
C TYR A 268 -1.94 19.01 -4.14
N LEU A 269 -2.16 19.76 -5.21
CA LEU A 269 -1.38 19.64 -6.44
C LEU A 269 0.12 19.88 -6.21
N THR A 270 0.46 20.87 -5.39
CA THR A 270 1.87 21.15 -5.06
C THR A 270 2.52 19.95 -4.37
N GLU A 271 1.84 19.36 -3.38
CA GLU A 271 2.33 18.15 -2.70
C GLU A 271 2.45 16.98 -3.67
N TRP A 272 1.43 16.77 -4.53
CA TRP A 272 1.43 15.72 -5.53
C TRP A 272 2.60 15.84 -6.50
N ARG A 273 2.84 17.04 -7.03
CA ARG A 273 4.02 17.34 -7.88
C ARG A 273 5.33 17.04 -7.19
N MET A 274 5.46 17.38 -5.91
CA MET A 274 6.67 17.10 -5.14
C MET A 274 6.88 15.61 -4.89
N GLN A 275 5.81 14.85 -4.66
CA GLN A 275 5.88 13.39 -4.55
C GLN A 275 6.42 12.76 -5.84
N LEU A 276 5.83 13.12 -6.98
CA LEU A 276 6.28 12.64 -8.30
C LEU A 276 7.72 13.08 -8.61
N ALA A 277 8.07 14.33 -8.30
CA ALA A 277 9.43 14.83 -8.49
C ALA A 277 10.45 14.08 -7.63
N ARG A 278 10.11 13.74 -6.37
CA ARG A 278 10.96 12.93 -5.50
C ARG A 278 11.17 11.53 -6.09
N GLU A 279 10.11 10.92 -6.59
CA GLU A 279 10.16 9.62 -7.27
C GLU A 279 11.13 9.67 -8.46
N GLU A 280 10.95 10.64 -9.36
CA GLU A 280 11.78 10.79 -10.55
C GLU A 280 13.24 11.12 -10.21
N LEU A 281 13.51 11.93 -9.18
CA LEU A 281 14.87 12.18 -8.70
C LEU A 281 15.60 10.90 -8.28
N VAL A 282 14.87 10.01 -7.60
CA VAL A 282 15.43 8.75 -7.10
C VAL A 282 15.58 7.72 -8.22
N GLU A 283 14.60 7.60 -9.12
CA GLU A 283 14.57 6.50 -10.12
C GLU A 283 15.32 6.83 -11.41
N THR A 284 15.06 8.01 -11.96
CA THR A 284 15.52 8.33 -13.32
C THR A 284 16.84 9.10 -13.35
N GLY A 285 17.25 9.67 -12.22
CA GLY A 285 18.44 10.52 -12.16
C GLY A 285 18.28 11.87 -12.85
N GLN A 286 17.06 12.31 -13.17
CA GLN A 286 16.81 13.62 -13.77
C GLN A 286 17.39 14.75 -12.91
N THR A 287 17.72 15.88 -13.55
CA THR A 287 18.26 17.05 -12.85
C THR A 287 17.16 17.80 -12.11
N VAL A 288 17.55 18.52 -11.05
CA VAL A 288 16.61 19.37 -10.31
C VAL A 288 16.02 20.46 -11.20
N ALA A 289 16.82 21.00 -12.16
CA ALA A 289 16.38 21.97 -13.15
C ALA A 289 15.26 21.42 -14.04
N ALA A 290 15.46 20.22 -14.62
CA ALA A 290 14.47 19.59 -15.48
C ALA A 290 13.15 19.31 -14.75
N LEU A 291 13.21 18.88 -13.50
CA LEU A 291 12.01 18.65 -12.69
C LEU A 291 11.32 19.94 -12.27
N ALA A 292 12.10 20.99 -11.97
CA ALA A 292 11.53 22.31 -11.70
C ALA A 292 10.73 22.84 -12.90
N GLU A 293 11.29 22.75 -14.08
CA GLU A 293 10.62 23.11 -15.35
C GLU A 293 9.38 22.24 -15.60
N LYS A 294 9.53 20.90 -15.52
CA LYS A 294 8.45 19.92 -15.72
C LYS A 294 7.24 20.19 -14.84
N TYR A 295 7.45 20.58 -13.59
CA TYR A 295 6.38 20.82 -12.62
C TYR A 295 5.97 22.29 -12.50
N GLY A 296 6.38 23.14 -13.45
CA GLY A 296 5.92 24.53 -13.60
C GLY A 296 6.53 25.50 -12.59
N TYR A 297 7.74 25.22 -12.07
CA TYR A 297 8.48 26.16 -11.22
C TYR A 297 9.37 27.08 -12.06
N GLN A 298 9.32 28.36 -11.76
CA GLN A 298 10.10 29.37 -12.49
C GLN A 298 11.62 29.31 -12.22
N SER A 299 12.06 28.59 -11.20
CA SER A 299 13.48 28.40 -10.86
C SER A 299 13.71 27.17 -10.00
N GLU A 300 14.92 26.60 -10.11
CA GLU A 300 15.39 25.55 -9.18
C GLU A 300 15.31 25.95 -7.71
N ALA A 301 15.56 27.23 -7.42
CA ALA A 301 15.52 27.74 -6.04
C ALA A 301 14.07 27.72 -5.49
N ALA A 302 13.06 28.07 -6.31
CA ALA A 302 11.66 28.01 -5.92
C ALA A 302 11.21 26.56 -5.71
N PHE A 303 11.58 25.67 -6.62
CA PHE A 303 11.36 24.23 -6.51
C PHE A 303 12.03 23.66 -5.26
N GLY A 304 13.31 23.95 -5.04
CA GLY A 304 14.08 23.48 -3.87
C GLY A 304 13.47 23.92 -2.54
N ARG A 305 12.95 25.15 -2.45
CA ARG A 305 12.21 25.61 -1.25
C ARG A 305 10.92 24.84 -1.02
N ALA A 306 10.12 24.60 -2.08
CA ALA A 306 8.90 23.83 -1.98
C ALA A 306 9.18 22.37 -1.58
N PHE A 307 10.18 21.75 -2.19
CA PHE A 307 10.63 20.39 -1.89
C PHE A 307 11.10 20.26 -0.44
N LYS A 308 11.99 21.16 0.03
CA LYS A 308 12.47 21.16 1.41
C LYS A 308 11.35 21.40 2.42
N ARG A 309 10.39 22.24 2.10
CA ARG A 309 9.22 22.49 2.98
C ARG A 309 8.37 21.22 3.17
N ILE A 310 8.21 20.39 2.12
CA ILE A 310 7.37 19.18 2.16
C ILE A 310 8.13 17.98 2.76
N PHE A 311 9.41 17.80 2.39
CA PHE A 311 10.17 16.60 2.77
C PHE A 311 11.22 16.84 3.86
N GLY A 312 11.42 18.07 4.30
CA GLY A 312 12.45 18.42 5.29
C GLY A 312 13.89 18.40 4.75
N ILE A 313 14.14 17.86 3.56
CA ILE A 313 15.46 17.71 2.94
C ILE A 313 15.52 18.41 1.57
N ALA A 314 16.73 18.76 1.13
CA ALA A 314 16.92 19.32 -0.21
C ALA A 314 16.80 18.24 -1.30
N PRO A 315 16.40 18.61 -2.55
CA PRO A 315 16.28 17.64 -3.67
C PRO A 315 17.56 16.85 -3.92
N GLY A 316 18.73 17.49 -3.85
CA GLY A 316 20.02 16.83 -4.02
C GLY A 316 20.33 15.77 -2.95
N SER A 317 19.82 15.96 -1.72
CA SER A 317 19.95 14.96 -0.65
C SER A 317 19.06 13.75 -0.88
N ALA A 318 17.84 13.94 -1.39
CA ALA A 318 16.93 12.85 -1.77
C ALA A 318 17.56 11.94 -2.83
N ARG A 319 18.27 12.51 -3.81
CA ARG A 319 18.99 11.77 -4.86
C ARG A 319 20.12 10.88 -4.30
N LYS A 320 20.81 11.31 -3.25
CA LYS A 320 21.90 10.55 -2.63
C LYS A 320 21.41 9.33 -1.85
N MET A 321 20.17 9.31 -1.39
CA MET A 321 19.59 8.17 -0.67
C MET A 321 19.46 6.91 -1.54
N ARG A 322 19.43 7.04 -2.87
CA ARG A 322 19.48 5.91 -3.82
C ARG A 322 20.77 5.08 -3.69
N SER A 323 21.92 5.71 -3.40
CA SER A 323 23.22 5.03 -3.39
C SER A 323 23.48 4.21 -2.12
N ILE A 324 22.57 4.21 -1.14
CA ILE A 324 22.73 3.50 0.15
C ILE A 324 21.81 2.27 0.22
N SER A 325 20.83 2.15 -0.69
CA SER A 325 19.81 1.09 -0.70
C SER A 325 19.94 0.12 -1.89
N GLY A 326 21.08 0.18 -2.60
CA GLY A 326 21.43 -0.71 -3.71
C GLY A 326 22.49 -1.74 -3.30
#